data_6600a6e0a9d99b8dc5d60a9dab2c5818
#
_entry.id   6600a6e0a9d99b8dc5d60a9dab2c5818
#
_cell.length_a   1.000
_cell.length_b   1.000
_cell.length_c   1.000
_cell.angle_alpha   90.00
_cell.angle_beta   90.00
_cell.angle_gamma   90.00
#
_symmetry.space_group_name_H-M   'P 1'
#
loop_
_entity.id
_entity.type
_entity.pdbx_description
1 polymer ?
#
loop_
_entity_poly.entity_id
_entity_poly.type
_entity_poly.pdbx_seq_one_letter_code
_entity_poly.pdbx_strand_id
1 'polypeptide(L)'
;LAPFFAKRLDDIKSFYYSEESFDDFYYGKGSTFGDIHGSVGILFEQASSRARETDSNQGKLTYAFSVRNQYMATLGAVDGLVALRNDFLRYQRNFYAKSADVASKNKVKGYLINLKENRTRAQMLVKTLQRHRIEAYDLKKSITVKGKRFAKGEAIIIPTNQPQTRFIAGIMEKVTTFEDSLFYDVSAWTLP
;
A
#
# COMPACT_ATOMS: atom_id res chain seq x y z
N LEU A 1 3.48 -1.98 -18.30
CA LEU A 1 2.00 -2.12 -18.49
C LEU A 1 1.41 -1.04 -19.40
N ALA A 2 1.88 0.23 -19.31
CA ALA A 2 1.32 1.35 -20.06
C ALA A 2 1.04 1.05 -21.56
N PRO A 3 1.93 0.39 -22.34
CA PRO A 3 1.65 0.11 -23.75
C PRO A 3 0.41 -0.77 -24.00
N PHE A 4 0.07 -1.65 -23.05
CA PHE A 4 -1.11 -2.51 -23.17
C PHE A 4 -2.42 -1.72 -22.97
N PHE A 5 -2.40 -0.76 -22.04
CA PHE A 5 -3.54 0.15 -21.83
C PHE A 5 -3.71 1.07 -23.03
N ALA A 6 -2.61 1.70 -23.48
CA ALA A 6 -2.58 2.56 -24.65
C ALA A 6 -3.23 1.85 -25.86
N LYS A 7 -2.75 0.63 -26.20
CA LYS A 7 -3.30 -0.14 -27.30
C LYS A 7 -4.82 -0.32 -27.20
N ARG A 8 -5.33 -0.68 -26.03
CA ARG A 8 -6.78 -0.91 -25.84
C ARG A 8 -7.60 0.36 -25.97
N LEU A 9 -7.06 1.49 -25.53
CA LEU A 9 -7.74 2.78 -25.62
C LEU A 9 -7.66 3.36 -27.05
N ASP A 10 -6.53 3.17 -27.75
CA ASP A 10 -6.36 3.52 -29.16
C ASP A 10 -7.34 2.75 -30.06
N ASP A 11 -7.52 1.45 -29.80
CA ASP A 11 -8.47 0.59 -30.58
C ASP A 11 -9.90 1.14 -30.51
N ILE A 12 -10.28 1.85 -29.47
CA ILE A 12 -11.60 2.48 -29.31
C ILE A 12 -11.57 4.00 -29.52
N LYS A 13 -10.44 4.54 -29.96
CA LYS A 13 -10.22 5.99 -30.20
C LYS A 13 -10.59 6.84 -28.99
N SER A 14 -10.24 6.40 -27.79
CA SER A 14 -10.44 7.16 -26.58
C SER A 14 -9.20 7.98 -26.25
N PHE A 15 -9.39 9.24 -25.87
CA PHE A 15 -8.28 10.05 -25.35
C PHE A 15 -7.81 9.52 -24.00
N TYR A 16 -6.51 9.54 -23.79
CA TYR A 16 -5.85 9.23 -22.55
C TYR A 16 -4.51 9.96 -22.45
N TYR A 17 -3.98 10.05 -21.28
CA TYR A 17 -2.59 10.42 -21.03
C TYR A 17 -2.05 9.54 -19.88
N SER A 18 -0.75 9.50 -19.73
CA SER A 18 -0.03 8.68 -18.77
C SER A 18 1.20 9.40 -18.24
N GLU A 19 1.92 8.74 -17.34
CA GLU A 19 3.15 9.26 -16.74
C GLU A 19 2.92 10.50 -15.86
N GLU A 20 1.71 10.65 -15.34
CA GLU A 20 1.42 11.64 -14.32
C GLU A 20 1.66 11.06 -12.93
N SER A 21 2.08 11.92 -12.01
CA SER A 21 2.20 11.57 -10.61
C SER A 21 0.85 11.67 -9.91
N PHE A 22 0.64 10.78 -8.94
CA PHE A 22 -0.48 10.84 -8.02
C PHE A 22 0.04 10.64 -6.59
N ASP A 23 -0.77 11.00 -5.63
CA ASP A 23 -0.42 10.89 -4.22
C ASP A 23 -0.49 9.41 -3.76
N ASP A 24 0.68 8.83 -3.60
CA ASP A 24 0.88 7.42 -3.22
C ASP A 24 1.58 7.27 -1.86
N PHE A 25 1.27 8.17 -0.94
CA PHE A 25 1.93 8.25 0.38
C PHE A 25 1.26 7.41 1.48
N TYR A 26 0.08 6.85 1.22
CA TYR A 26 -0.70 6.17 2.24
C TYR A 26 -1.04 4.73 1.83
N TYR A 27 -0.47 3.76 2.52
CA TYR A 27 -0.65 2.33 2.23
C TYR A 27 -2.09 1.80 2.38
N GLY A 28 -3.01 2.57 2.94
CA GLY A 28 -4.44 2.24 3.01
C GLY A 28 -5.20 2.47 1.70
N LYS A 29 -4.60 3.15 0.71
CA LYS A 29 -5.18 3.26 -0.63
C LYS A 29 -5.06 1.94 -1.39
N GLY A 30 -6.03 1.67 -2.27
CA GLY A 30 -6.08 0.42 -3.04
C GLY A 30 -4.86 0.22 -3.94
N SER A 31 -4.36 1.28 -4.57
CA SER A 31 -3.14 1.27 -5.39
C SER A 31 -1.89 0.99 -4.54
N THR A 32 -1.64 1.81 -3.53
CA THR A 32 -0.46 1.77 -2.67
C THR A 32 -0.37 0.49 -1.84
N PHE A 33 -1.51 -0.07 -1.42
CA PHE A 33 -1.53 -1.30 -0.64
C PHE A 33 -0.89 -2.49 -1.39
N GLY A 34 -1.10 -2.57 -2.70
CA GLY A 34 -0.44 -3.56 -3.55
C GLY A 34 1.08 -3.39 -3.56
N ASP A 35 1.56 -2.17 -3.69
CA ASP A 35 2.99 -1.86 -3.82
C ASP A 35 3.78 -2.23 -2.57
N ILE A 36 3.25 -1.94 -1.38
CA ILE A 36 3.93 -2.31 -0.13
C ILE A 36 3.94 -3.82 0.14
N HIS A 37 3.19 -4.59 -0.65
CA HIS A 37 3.10 -6.05 -0.62
C HIS A 37 3.73 -6.73 -1.85
N GLY A 38 4.56 -6.02 -2.62
CA GLY A 38 5.26 -6.58 -3.77
C GLY A 38 4.39 -6.84 -4.99
N SER A 39 3.33 -6.07 -5.11
CA SER A 39 2.49 -5.98 -6.30
C SER A 39 2.80 -4.68 -7.05
N VAL A 40 2.02 -4.36 -8.06
CA VAL A 40 2.09 -3.09 -8.81
C VAL A 40 0.72 -2.43 -8.75
N GLY A 41 0.64 -1.30 -8.06
CA GLY A 41 -0.56 -0.48 -8.03
C GLY A 41 -0.65 0.40 -9.28
N ILE A 42 -1.86 0.55 -9.80
CA ILE A 42 -2.13 1.41 -10.95
C ILE A 42 -3.45 2.12 -10.69
N LEU A 43 -3.42 3.43 -10.83
CA LEU A 43 -4.59 4.27 -10.73
C LEU A 43 -5.10 4.60 -12.14
N PHE A 44 -6.39 4.35 -12.37
CA PHE A 44 -7.10 4.80 -13.55
C PHE A 44 -8.13 5.84 -13.17
N GLU A 45 -7.84 7.09 -13.49
CA GLU A 45 -8.77 8.18 -13.32
C GLU A 45 -9.59 8.36 -14.61
N GLN A 46 -10.89 8.19 -14.52
CA GLN A 46 -11.84 8.39 -15.61
C GLN A 46 -12.70 9.60 -15.31
N ALA A 47 -12.78 10.53 -16.26
CA ALA A 47 -13.72 11.63 -16.18
C ALA A 47 -15.15 11.11 -15.95
N SER A 48 -15.78 11.57 -14.87
CA SER A 48 -17.08 11.06 -14.44
C SER A 48 -18.22 11.69 -15.18
N SER A 49 -19.12 10.89 -15.72
CA SER A 49 -20.38 11.37 -16.26
C SER A 49 -21.37 11.81 -15.18
N ARG A 50 -21.14 11.48 -13.90
CA ARG A 50 -21.96 11.73 -12.68
C ARG A 50 -23.45 11.36 -12.79
N ALA A 51 -23.97 11.39 -14.02
CA ALA A 51 -25.32 11.00 -14.41
C ALA A 51 -25.26 10.19 -15.69
N ARG A 52 -26.34 10.10 -16.43
CA ARG A 52 -26.33 9.39 -17.75
C ARG A 52 -25.45 10.09 -18.76
N GLU A 53 -25.36 11.43 -18.70
CA GLU A 53 -24.48 12.26 -19.52
C GLU A 53 -24.14 13.56 -18.78
N THR A 54 -22.95 14.10 -19.10
CA THR A 54 -22.45 15.37 -18.58
C THR A 54 -21.75 16.11 -19.73
N ASP A 55 -21.94 17.42 -19.81
CA ASP A 55 -21.20 18.24 -20.77
C ASP A 55 -19.75 18.42 -20.28
N SER A 56 -18.80 18.32 -21.20
CA SER A 56 -17.37 18.53 -20.98
C SER A 56 -16.77 19.41 -22.05
N ASN A 57 -15.54 19.88 -21.83
CA ASN A 57 -14.80 20.68 -22.80
C ASN A 57 -14.56 19.94 -24.13
N GLN A 58 -14.71 18.65 -24.14
CA GLN A 58 -14.51 17.77 -25.31
C GLN A 58 -15.83 17.20 -25.86
N GLY A 59 -16.96 17.74 -25.43
CA GLY A 59 -18.29 17.27 -25.81
C GLY A 59 -18.98 16.50 -24.69
N LYS A 60 -20.05 15.80 -25.07
CA LYS A 60 -20.85 15.03 -24.13
C LYS A 60 -20.13 13.77 -23.66
N LEU A 61 -20.00 13.64 -22.35
CA LEU A 61 -19.47 12.46 -21.68
C LEU A 61 -20.66 11.62 -21.18
N THR A 62 -20.82 10.41 -21.72
CA THR A 62 -21.89 9.50 -21.32
C THR A 62 -21.40 8.46 -20.31
N TYR A 63 -22.31 7.96 -19.48
CA TYR A 63 -22.02 6.85 -18.56
C TYR A 63 -21.51 5.61 -19.32
N ALA A 64 -22.13 5.28 -20.44
CA ALA A 64 -21.72 4.16 -21.29
C ALA A 64 -20.27 4.31 -21.81
N PHE A 65 -19.86 5.53 -22.16
CA PHE A 65 -18.47 5.83 -22.54
C PHE A 65 -17.51 5.56 -21.39
N SER A 66 -17.80 6.05 -20.19
CA SER A 66 -16.95 5.86 -19.01
C SER A 66 -16.81 4.37 -18.66
N VAL A 67 -17.93 3.61 -18.69
CA VAL A 67 -17.90 2.16 -18.44
C VAL A 67 -17.05 1.43 -19.49
N ARG A 68 -17.23 1.77 -20.78
CA ARG A 68 -16.44 1.18 -21.87
C ARG A 68 -14.94 1.41 -21.66
N ASN A 69 -14.53 2.62 -21.32
CA ASN A 69 -13.12 2.95 -21.12
C ASN A 69 -12.51 2.16 -19.97
N GLN A 70 -13.17 2.10 -18.82
CA GLN A 70 -12.72 1.31 -17.69
C GLN A 70 -12.66 -0.19 -18.00
N TYR A 71 -13.62 -0.69 -18.77
CA TYR A 71 -13.61 -2.08 -19.24
C TYR A 71 -12.39 -2.35 -20.14
N MET A 72 -12.11 -1.47 -21.10
CA MET A 72 -10.95 -1.61 -22.01
C MET A 72 -9.63 -1.50 -21.25
N ALA A 73 -9.52 -0.60 -20.27
CA ALA A 73 -8.35 -0.53 -19.38
C ALA A 73 -8.17 -1.86 -18.61
N THR A 74 -9.26 -2.44 -18.10
CA THR A 74 -9.22 -3.76 -17.43
C THR A 74 -8.70 -4.85 -18.36
N LEU A 75 -9.16 -4.89 -19.62
CA LEU A 75 -8.62 -5.85 -20.60
C LEU A 75 -7.14 -5.60 -20.90
N GLY A 76 -6.71 -4.34 -20.96
CA GLY A 76 -5.29 -3.98 -21.10
C GLY A 76 -4.45 -4.48 -19.92
N ALA A 77 -4.99 -4.43 -18.69
CA ALA A 77 -4.33 -5.02 -17.53
C ALA A 77 -4.13 -6.53 -17.68
N VAL A 78 -5.17 -7.24 -18.15
CA VAL A 78 -5.11 -8.70 -18.39
C VAL A 78 -4.08 -9.03 -19.46
N ASP A 79 -4.09 -8.32 -20.60
CA ASP A 79 -3.09 -8.50 -21.66
C ASP A 79 -1.67 -8.32 -21.14
N GLY A 80 -1.45 -7.24 -20.39
CA GLY A 80 -0.15 -6.95 -19.80
C GLY A 80 0.29 -8.00 -18.76
N LEU A 81 -0.63 -8.49 -17.94
CA LEU A 81 -0.35 -9.54 -16.96
C LEU A 81 0.04 -10.86 -17.64
N VAL A 82 -0.64 -11.23 -18.72
CA VAL A 82 -0.30 -12.43 -19.51
C VAL A 82 1.08 -12.28 -20.16
N ALA A 83 1.32 -11.15 -20.82
CA ALA A 83 2.57 -10.92 -21.55
C ALA A 83 3.78 -10.80 -20.61
N LEU A 84 3.63 -10.14 -19.45
CA LEU A 84 4.68 -9.85 -18.50
C LEU A 84 4.68 -10.79 -17.28
N ARG A 85 3.97 -11.92 -17.36
CA ARG A 85 3.78 -12.86 -16.25
C ARG A 85 5.09 -13.20 -15.54
N ASN A 86 6.13 -13.54 -16.28
CA ASN A 86 7.41 -13.95 -15.70
C ASN A 86 8.13 -12.78 -15.00
N ASP A 87 7.95 -11.57 -15.49
CA ASP A 87 8.54 -10.37 -14.89
C ASP A 87 7.83 -10.03 -13.58
N PHE A 88 6.51 -10.12 -13.53
CA PHE A 88 5.75 -9.94 -12.29
C PHE A 88 6.08 -10.98 -11.23
N LEU A 89 6.15 -12.26 -11.61
CA LEU A 89 6.53 -13.32 -10.67
C LEU A 89 7.95 -13.14 -10.14
N ARG A 90 8.88 -12.72 -11.01
CA ARG A 90 10.26 -12.41 -10.63
C ARG A 90 10.33 -11.17 -9.72
N TYR A 91 9.56 -10.13 -10.03
CA TYR A 91 9.46 -8.93 -9.20
C TYR A 91 8.98 -9.28 -7.79
N GLN A 92 7.85 -9.97 -7.66
CA GLN A 92 7.29 -10.37 -6.37
C GLN A 92 8.24 -11.27 -5.58
N ARG A 93 8.84 -12.27 -6.23
CA ARG A 93 9.88 -13.11 -5.60
C ARG A 93 11.03 -12.28 -5.05
N ASN A 94 11.56 -11.37 -5.86
CA ASN A 94 12.70 -10.53 -5.49
C ASN A 94 12.34 -9.54 -4.37
N PHE A 95 11.11 -9.03 -4.37
CA PHE A 95 10.61 -8.17 -3.31
C PHE A 95 10.75 -8.83 -1.93
N TYR A 96 10.28 -10.07 -1.80
CA TYR A 96 10.35 -10.80 -0.54
C TYR A 96 11.74 -11.38 -0.26
N ALA A 97 12.46 -11.85 -1.26
CA ALA A 97 13.82 -12.36 -1.08
C ALA A 97 14.79 -11.31 -0.52
N LYS A 98 14.59 -10.04 -0.85
CA LYS A 98 15.39 -8.92 -0.35
C LYS A 98 14.97 -8.42 1.04
N SER A 99 13.94 -8.98 1.66
CA SER A 99 13.39 -8.46 2.92
C SER A 99 14.40 -8.50 4.07
N ALA A 100 15.19 -9.56 4.17
CA ALA A 100 16.23 -9.67 5.20
C ALA A 100 17.33 -8.60 5.03
N ASP A 101 17.77 -8.35 3.79
CA ASP A 101 18.73 -7.29 3.48
C ASP A 101 18.18 -5.90 3.84
N VAL A 102 16.92 -5.61 3.48
CA VAL A 102 16.25 -4.37 3.84
C VAL A 102 16.17 -4.21 5.35
N ALA A 103 15.75 -5.25 6.09
CA ALA A 103 15.67 -5.23 7.54
C ALA A 103 17.04 -5.04 8.20
N SER A 104 18.10 -5.63 7.62
CA SER A 104 19.47 -5.48 8.14
C SER A 104 19.98 -4.04 8.08
N LYS A 105 19.56 -3.27 7.07
CA LYS A 105 19.93 -1.86 6.87
C LYS A 105 19.07 -0.91 7.72
N ASN A 106 17.91 -1.35 8.19
CA ASN A 106 17.03 -0.53 9.03
C ASN A 106 17.66 -0.32 10.41
N LYS A 107 17.65 0.92 10.89
CA LYS A 107 18.11 1.28 12.24
C LYS A 107 17.22 0.68 13.32
N VAL A 108 15.93 0.56 13.08
CA VAL A 108 14.95 -0.05 13.97
C VAL A 108 14.91 -1.55 13.72
N LYS A 109 15.29 -2.34 14.74
CA LYS A 109 15.33 -3.82 14.66
C LYS A 109 14.06 -4.48 15.16
N GLY A 110 13.18 -3.72 15.80
CA GLY A 110 11.90 -4.20 16.31
C GLY A 110 11.14 -3.12 17.05
N TYR A 111 9.87 -3.36 17.25
CA TYR A 111 8.98 -2.50 18.01
C TYR A 111 8.50 -3.21 19.26
N LEU A 112 8.34 -2.46 20.34
CA LEU A 112 7.75 -2.92 21.58
C LEU A 112 6.40 -2.24 21.77
N ILE A 113 5.35 -3.04 21.86
CA ILE A 113 4.00 -2.57 22.16
C ILE A 113 3.75 -2.76 23.65
N ASN A 114 3.56 -1.66 24.38
CA ASN A 114 3.30 -1.67 25.80
C ASN A 114 1.88 -2.16 26.10
N LEU A 115 1.75 -3.22 26.90
CA LEU A 115 0.45 -3.78 27.26
C LEU A 115 -0.18 -3.12 28.50
N LYS A 116 0.57 -2.31 29.26
CA LYS A 116 0.08 -1.69 30.49
C LYS A 116 -0.93 -0.56 30.25
N GLU A 117 -0.76 0.18 29.17
CA GLU A 117 -1.60 1.36 28.91
C GLU A 117 -2.98 0.97 28.38
N ASN A 118 -3.01 0.13 27.34
CA ASN A 118 -4.27 -0.36 26.78
C ASN A 118 -4.08 -1.72 26.13
N ARG A 119 -4.30 -2.77 26.90
CA ARG A 119 -4.13 -4.15 26.44
C ARG A 119 -5.04 -4.52 25.28
N THR A 120 -6.27 -4.04 25.30
CA THR A 120 -7.25 -4.35 24.26
C THR A 120 -6.83 -3.75 22.92
N ARG A 121 -6.45 -2.46 22.88
CA ARG A 121 -5.93 -1.83 21.66
C ARG A 121 -4.68 -2.52 21.14
N ALA A 122 -3.74 -2.85 22.02
CA ALA A 122 -2.52 -3.57 21.64
C ALA A 122 -2.86 -4.94 21.00
N GLN A 123 -3.81 -5.68 21.57
CA GLN A 123 -4.27 -6.95 21.00
C GLN A 123 -4.98 -6.77 19.65
N MET A 124 -5.76 -5.72 19.47
CA MET A 124 -6.38 -5.40 18.17
C MET A 124 -5.33 -5.11 17.10
N LEU A 125 -4.29 -4.32 17.41
CA LEU A 125 -3.16 -4.10 16.52
C LEU A 125 -2.48 -5.41 16.16
N VAL A 126 -2.16 -6.25 17.15
CA VAL A 126 -1.51 -7.55 16.92
C VAL A 126 -2.36 -8.44 16.00
N LYS A 127 -3.67 -8.50 16.21
CA LYS A 127 -4.58 -9.25 15.31
C LYS A 127 -4.54 -8.71 13.88
N THR A 128 -4.48 -7.40 13.72
CA THR A 128 -4.35 -6.78 12.39
C THR A 128 -3.02 -7.18 11.74
N LEU A 129 -1.91 -7.07 12.46
CA LEU A 129 -0.60 -7.48 11.97
C LEU A 129 -0.55 -8.96 11.56
N GLN A 130 -1.15 -9.84 12.37
CA GLN A 130 -1.23 -11.28 12.08
C GLN A 130 -2.02 -11.59 10.82
N ARG A 131 -3.07 -10.84 10.48
CA ARG A 131 -3.79 -10.95 9.20
C ARG A 131 -2.87 -10.68 8.00
N HIS A 132 -1.84 -9.87 8.19
CA HIS A 132 -0.80 -9.59 7.20
C HIS A 132 0.41 -10.51 7.32
N ARG A 133 0.29 -11.64 8.07
CA ARG A 133 1.36 -12.61 8.31
C ARG A 133 2.60 -12.00 8.98
N ILE A 134 2.39 -10.96 9.79
CA ILE A 134 3.44 -10.38 10.63
C ILE A 134 3.44 -11.11 11.97
N GLU A 135 4.60 -11.60 12.34
CA GLU A 135 4.81 -12.29 13.60
C GLU A 135 5.02 -11.28 14.73
N ALA A 136 4.34 -11.53 15.84
CA ALA A 136 4.45 -10.75 17.06
C ALA A 136 4.59 -11.72 18.25
N TYR A 137 5.48 -11.41 19.17
CA TYR A 137 5.87 -12.32 20.23
C TYR A 137 5.71 -11.68 21.62
N ASP A 138 5.29 -12.46 22.60
CA ASP A 138 5.31 -12.03 23.99
C ASP A 138 6.74 -11.83 24.49
N LEU A 139 6.95 -10.77 25.25
CA LEU A 139 8.22 -10.50 25.90
C LEU A 139 8.55 -11.60 26.95
N LYS A 140 9.51 -12.46 26.66
CA LYS A 140 9.88 -13.61 27.53
C LYS A 140 10.82 -13.26 28.66
N LYS A 141 11.58 -12.15 28.56
CA LYS A 141 12.53 -11.65 29.57
C LYS A 141 12.36 -10.15 29.69
N SER A 142 12.70 -9.61 30.87
CA SER A 142 12.70 -8.15 31.06
C SER A 142 13.73 -7.49 30.13
N ILE A 143 13.37 -6.33 29.58
CA ILE A 143 14.24 -5.51 28.72
C ILE A 143 14.11 -4.04 29.11
N THR A 144 15.18 -3.29 28.93
CA THR A 144 15.16 -1.82 29.08
C THR A 144 15.43 -1.19 27.72
N VAL A 145 14.51 -0.34 27.24
CA VAL A 145 14.62 0.37 25.97
C VAL A 145 14.40 1.86 26.21
N LYS A 146 15.34 2.69 25.77
CA LYS A 146 15.27 4.16 25.95
C LYS A 146 14.96 4.56 27.40
N GLY A 147 15.58 3.90 28.38
CA GLY A 147 15.40 4.17 29.81
C GLY A 147 14.11 3.59 30.44
N LYS A 148 13.18 3.07 29.64
CA LYS A 148 11.93 2.44 30.13
C LYS A 148 12.12 0.93 30.25
N ARG A 149 11.84 0.39 31.44
CA ARG A 149 11.90 -1.06 31.72
C ARG A 149 10.54 -1.69 31.43
N PHE A 150 10.58 -2.82 30.74
CA PHE A 150 9.45 -3.71 30.51
C PHE A 150 9.75 -5.06 31.16
N ALA A 151 8.91 -5.53 32.04
CA ALA A 151 9.03 -6.86 32.61
C ALA A 151 8.48 -7.93 31.65
N LYS A 152 8.77 -9.20 31.96
CA LYS A 152 8.22 -10.34 31.22
C LYS A 152 6.69 -10.23 31.12
N GLY A 153 6.14 -10.36 29.90
CA GLY A 153 4.71 -10.31 29.62
C GLY A 153 4.08 -8.90 29.62
N GLU A 154 4.87 -7.84 29.86
CA GLU A 154 4.36 -6.45 29.83
C GLU A 154 4.40 -5.80 28.44
N ALA A 155 5.01 -6.45 27.47
CA ALA A 155 5.05 -5.97 26.10
C ALA A 155 5.00 -7.11 25.09
N ILE A 156 4.61 -6.76 23.88
CA ILE A 156 4.70 -7.59 22.66
C ILE A 156 5.85 -7.06 21.82
N ILE A 157 6.67 -7.96 21.28
CA ILE A 157 7.77 -7.63 20.37
C ILE A 157 7.35 -7.93 18.94
N ILE A 158 7.59 -6.98 18.05
CA ILE A 158 7.42 -7.13 16.60
C ILE A 158 8.80 -6.93 15.96
N PRO A 159 9.52 -8.00 15.62
CA PRO A 159 10.81 -7.89 14.93
C PRO A 159 10.61 -7.31 13.52
N THR A 160 11.56 -6.51 13.05
CA THR A 160 11.51 -5.98 11.67
C THR A 160 12.08 -6.96 10.64
N ASN A 161 12.89 -7.94 11.07
CA ASN A 161 13.44 -8.96 10.16
C ASN A 161 12.42 -10.05 9.85
N GLN A 162 11.48 -9.70 9.00
CA GLN A 162 10.39 -10.55 8.54
C GLN A 162 10.12 -10.27 7.05
N PRO A 163 9.44 -11.17 6.32
CA PRO A 163 9.07 -10.94 4.92
C PRO A 163 8.34 -9.61 4.70
N GLN A 164 7.50 -9.20 5.65
CA GLN A 164 6.72 -7.96 5.62
C GLN A 164 7.45 -6.74 6.17
N THR A 165 8.79 -6.72 6.17
CA THR A 165 9.61 -5.65 6.77
C THR A 165 9.22 -4.25 6.29
N ARG A 166 8.86 -4.09 5.00
CA ARG A 166 8.45 -2.80 4.44
C ARG A 166 7.10 -2.36 4.98
N PHE A 167 6.16 -3.29 5.06
CA PHE A 167 4.84 -3.00 5.63
C PHE A 167 4.92 -2.70 7.14
N ILE A 168 5.76 -3.43 7.89
CA ILE A 168 6.02 -3.12 9.30
C ILE A 168 6.58 -1.71 9.45
N ALA A 169 7.53 -1.32 8.61
CA ALA A 169 8.08 0.04 8.63
C ALA A 169 6.99 1.07 8.34
N GLY A 170 6.21 0.92 7.29
CA GLY A 170 5.15 1.85 6.92
C GLY A 170 4.05 1.99 7.98
N ILE A 171 3.58 0.88 8.58
CA ILE A 171 2.53 0.95 9.60
C ILE A 171 3.02 1.54 10.93
N MET A 172 4.32 1.41 11.23
CA MET A 172 4.93 1.91 12.47
C MET A 172 5.67 3.24 12.28
N GLU A 173 5.64 3.79 11.08
CA GLU A 173 6.27 5.05 10.77
C GLU A 173 5.56 6.20 11.51
N LYS A 174 6.37 7.11 12.04
CA LYS A 174 5.87 8.36 12.63
C LYS A 174 6.33 9.52 11.77
N VAL A 175 5.48 9.92 10.83
CA VAL A 175 5.70 11.08 9.98
C VAL A 175 4.96 12.26 10.57
N THR A 176 5.69 13.36 10.83
CA THR A 176 5.15 14.60 11.40
C THR A 176 5.41 15.81 10.51
N THR A 177 6.20 15.64 9.46
CA THR A 177 6.55 16.67 8.48
C THR A 177 6.49 16.09 7.08
N PHE A 178 5.98 16.84 6.14
CA PHE A 178 5.84 16.45 4.74
C PHE A 178 6.61 17.45 3.87
N GLU A 179 7.18 16.96 2.77
CA GLU A 179 7.90 17.82 1.79
C GLU A 179 6.92 18.70 1.01
N ASP A 180 5.73 18.17 0.73
CA ASP A 180 4.68 18.92 0.05
C ASP A 180 3.82 19.69 1.05
N SER A 181 3.52 20.94 0.71
CA SER A 181 2.62 21.80 1.49
C SER A 181 1.14 21.52 1.22
N LEU A 182 0.82 20.86 0.11
CA LEU A 182 -0.53 20.41 -0.22
C LEU A 182 -0.79 19.06 0.43
N PHE A 183 -1.59 19.09 1.46
CA PHE A 183 -1.93 17.90 2.23
C PHE A 183 -3.43 17.86 2.49
N TYR A 184 -4.03 16.68 2.36
CA TYR A 184 -5.41 16.45 2.70
C TYR A 184 -5.57 15.18 3.55
N ASP A 185 -6.56 15.20 4.42
CA ASP A 185 -6.85 14.07 5.29
C ASP A 185 -7.56 12.97 4.50
N VAL A 186 -6.98 11.79 4.45
CA VAL A 186 -7.56 10.62 3.79
C VAL A 186 -8.27 9.68 4.75
N SER A 187 -7.86 9.64 6.00
CA SER A 187 -8.55 8.91 7.08
C SER A 187 -7.87 9.14 8.43
N ALA A 188 -8.64 8.93 9.48
CA ALA A 188 -8.10 8.92 10.84
C ALA A 188 -7.43 7.56 11.11
N TRP A 189 -6.10 7.52 11.06
CA TRP A 189 -5.32 6.37 11.46
C TRP A 189 -4.51 6.70 12.72
N THR A 190 -4.78 6.00 13.79
CA THR A 190 -4.04 6.14 15.04
C THR A 190 -3.52 4.79 15.50
N LEU A 191 -2.21 4.72 15.77
CA LEU A 191 -1.63 3.57 16.45
C LEU A 191 -2.04 3.55 17.93
N PRO A 192 -2.19 2.36 18.54
CA PRO A 192 -2.47 2.22 19.96
C PRO A 192 -1.35 2.69 20.86
#